data_fc087595c635a443a09f691f2a1e34fa
#
_entry.id   fc087595c635a443a09f691f2a1e34fa
#
_cell.length_a   1.000
_cell.length_b   1.000
_cell.length_c   1.000
_cell.angle_alpha   90.00
_cell.angle_beta   90.00
_cell.angle_gamma   90.00
#
_symmetry.space_group_name_H-M   'P 1'
#
loop_
_entity.id
_entity.type
_entity.pdbx_description
1 polymer ?
#
loop_
_entity_poly.entity_id
_entity_poly.type
_entity_poly.pdbx_seq_one_letter_code
_entity_poly.pdbx_strand_id
1 'polypeptide(L)'
;MKIGIVTVLFKSDPVIAGFIASMNAQRFTDFHVLCIENDVDNQSCEAAIRADLKVPFTFIRNKSNLGVATANNQGLDFFLPDESFTHVLFLNNDIEVNADFLQQQADILNANPHVDALAPKSFYYDTPGKPWYAGGKLSYLKGGCRHFGHNKPDRLTKNLLYPVDYAPTCSLIVKSRPLKESGIRMWEELFVYYDDTIFCLELKKAGIKMYYTPTIHLQHKISSSTGGSRSDFSRYYLTRNWLYCGLKTRNLAVAASAIVLTVFHAAARHKIELRALRDALLMKRAVA
;
A
#
# COMPACT_ATOMS: atom_id res chain seq x y z
N MET A 1 11.54 -19.96 -3.68
CA MET A 1 10.68 -18.75 -3.72
C MET A 1 11.60 -17.54 -3.74
N LYS A 2 11.47 -16.66 -4.72
CA LYS A 2 12.25 -15.42 -4.79
C LYS A 2 11.30 -14.24 -4.72
N ILE A 3 11.62 -13.24 -3.90
CA ILE A 3 10.72 -12.11 -3.60
C ILE A 3 11.32 -10.82 -4.17
N GLY A 4 10.57 -10.11 -5.02
CA GLY A 4 10.85 -8.73 -5.39
C GLY A 4 10.17 -7.78 -4.41
N ILE A 5 10.92 -6.93 -3.72
CA ILE A 5 10.37 -5.96 -2.75
C ILE A 5 10.35 -4.59 -3.42
N VAL A 6 9.17 -3.98 -3.50
CA VAL A 6 8.98 -2.60 -4.01
C VAL A 6 8.82 -1.67 -2.83
N THR A 7 9.69 -0.68 -2.71
CA THR A 7 9.58 0.39 -1.72
C THR A 7 9.65 1.76 -2.38
N VAL A 8 8.66 2.61 -2.10
CA VAL A 8 8.55 3.96 -2.66
C VAL A 8 9.03 4.96 -1.62
N LEU A 9 10.00 5.79 -1.99
CA LEU A 9 10.62 6.79 -1.14
C LEU A 9 10.04 8.17 -1.44
N PHE A 10 9.64 8.89 -0.41
CA PHE A 10 9.24 10.29 -0.47
C PHE A 10 9.32 10.91 0.91
N LYS A 11 10.20 11.88 1.12
CA LYS A 11 10.49 12.50 2.42
C LYS A 11 10.81 11.44 3.49
N SER A 12 11.65 10.47 3.13
CA SER A 12 11.85 9.24 3.89
C SER A 12 12.98 9.31 4.93
N ASP A 13 13.71 10.45 5.03
CA ASP A 13 14.84 10.60 5.96
C ASP A 13 14.53 10.16 7.39
N PRO A 14 13.37 10.51 7.98
CA PRO A 14 13.10 10.16 9.37
C PRO A 14 12.89 8.66 9.60
N VAL A 15 12.65 7.88 8.55
CA VAL A 15 12.20 6.48 8.68
C VAL A 15 13.15 5.47 8.01
N ILE A 16 13.96 5.91 7.05
CA ILE A 16 14.75 5.03 6.20
C ILE A 16 15.74 4.14 6.95
N ALA A 17 16.34 4.63 8.05
CA ALA A 17 17.28 3.87 8.85
C ALA A 17 16.65 2.60 9.45
N GLY A 18 15.42 2.69 9.95
CA GLY A 18 14.67 1.53 10.47
C GLY A 18 14.34 0.52 9.40
N PHE A 19 13.98 0.97 8.19
CA PHE A 19 13.77 0.10 7.02
C PHE A 19 15.06 -0.64 6.63
N ILE A 20 16.19 0.08 6.50
CA ILE A 20 17.49 -0.50 6.16
C ILE A 20 17.88 -1.56 7.19
N ALA A 21 17.77 -1.25 8.49
CA ALA A 21 18.05 -2.19 9.57
C ALA A 21 17.16 -3.45 9.48
N SER A 22 15.86 -3.26 9.20
CA SER A 22 14.90 -4.36 9.04
C SER A 22 15.25 -5.27 7.86
N MET A 23 15.65 -4.71 6.72
CA MET A 23 16.02 -5.50 5.53
C MET A 23 17.36 -6.22 5.73
N ASN A 24 18.34 -5.57 6.32
CA ASN A 24 19.65 -6.20 6.61
C ASN A 24 19.56 -7.35 7.62
N ALA A 25 18.57 -7.31 8.50
CA ALA A 25 18.37 -8.34 9.52
C ALA A 25 17.64 -9.60 9.01
N GLN A 26 17.09 -9.59 7.80
CA GLN A 26 16.29 -10.72 7.30
C GLN A 26 17.12 -12.00 7.18
N ARG A 27 16.56 -13.11 7.69
CA ARG A 27 17.17 -14.46 7.56
C ARG A 27 16.86 -15.11 6.22
N PHE A 28 15.73 -14.81 5.63
CA PHE A 28 15.42 -15.18 4.25
C PHE A 28 16.29 -14.34 3.31
N THR A 29 17.04 -14.96 2.40
CA THR A 29 18.06 -14.27 1.59
C THR A 29 17.73 -14.15 0.11
N ASP A 30 16.74 -14.91 -0.39
CA ASP A 30 16.39 -14.93 -1.81
C ASP A 30 15.37 -13.81 -2.14
N PHE A 31 15.81 -12.57 -1.98
CA PHE A 31 15.01 -11.38 -2.32
C PHE A 31 15.86 -10.25 -2.91
N HIS A 32 15.21 -9.32 -3.55
CA HIS A 32 15.80 -8.11 -4.11
C HIS A 32 14.93 -6.90 -3.78
N VAL A 33 15.53 -5.80 -3.34
CA VAL A 33 14.82 -4.55 -3.01
C VAL A 33 14.92 -3.58 -4.17
N LEU A 34 13.79 -3.13 -4.68
CA LEU A 34 13.70 -2.00 -5.61
C LEU A 34 13.29 -0.75 -4.84
N CYS A 35 14.21 0.19 -4.69
CA CYS A 35 13.97 1.50 -4.09
C CYS A 35 13.62 2.50 -5.19
N ILE A 36 12.44 3.12 -5.11
CA ILE A 36 11.95 4.08 -6.10
C ILE A 36 11.77 5.44 -5.42
N GLU A 37 12.65 6.39 -5.77
CA GLU A 37 12.67 7.73 -5.18
C GLU A 37 11.78 8.70 -5.96
N ASN A 38 10.80 9.24 -5.26
CA ASN A 38 9.89 10.28 -5.75
C ASN A 38 10.19 11.68 -5.20
N ASP A 39 11.14 11.81 -4.25
CA ASP A 39 11.58 13.10 -3.74
C ASP A 39 12.81 13.58 -4.53
N VAL A 40 12.56 14.48 -5.49
CA VAL A 40 13.59 14.93 -6.44
C VAL A 40 14.64 15.84 -5.82
N ASP A 41 14.29 16.51 -4.74
CA ASP A 41 15.15 17.50 -4.08
C ASP A 41 16.03 16.84 -2.99
N ASN A 42 15.69 15.62 -2.58
CA ASN A 42 16.36 14.91 -1.50
C ASN A 42 17.29 13.79 -2.02
N GLN A 43 18.59 13.89 -1.69
CA GLN A 43 19.58 12.86 -2.02
C GLN A 43 20.05 12.05 -0.79
N SER A 44 19.65 12.43 0.42
CA SER A 44 20.10 11.80 1.64
C SER A 44 19.64 10.36 1.79
N CYS A 45 18.40 10.04 1.38
CA CYS A 45 17.89 8.67 1.38
C CYS A 45 18.68 7.76 0.44
N GLU A 46 19.03 8.21 -0.77
CA GLU A 46 19.85 7.43 -1.69
C GLU A 46 21.24 7.17 -1.11
N ALA A 47 21.87 8.20 -0.52
CA ALA A 47 23.18 8.07 0.10
C ALA A 47 23.16 7.04 1.26
N ALA A 48 22.14 7.09 2.13
CA ALA A 48 21.97 6.14 3.22
C ALA A 48 21.75 4.71 2.70
N ILE A 49 20.89 4.52 1.69
CA ILE A 49 20.64 3.20 1.09
C ILE A 49 21.92 2.64 0.48
N ARG A 50 22.66 3.42 -0.29
CA ARG A 50 23.92 2.98 -0.92
C ARG A 50 25.02 2.65 0.09
N ALA A 51 25.06 3.38 1.21
CA ALA A 51 26.05 3.14 2.25
C ALA A 51 25.71 1.92 3.12
N ASP A 52 24.45 1.77 3.52
CA ASP A 52 24.07 0.95 4.66
C ASP A 52 23.21 -0.26 4.30
N LEU A 53 22.52 -0.30 3.15
CA LEU A 53 21.74 -1.46 2.72
C LEU A 53 22.69 -2.54 2.19
N LYS A 54 22.72 -3.71 2.85
CA LYS A 54 23.68 -4.81 2.57
C LYS A 54 23.07 -5.96 1.76
N VAL A 55 21.77 -5.89 1.48
CA VAL A 55 21.05 -6.88 0.65
C VAL A 55 21.04 -6.45 -0.81
N PRO A 56 20.77 -7.36 -1.77
CA PRO A 56 20.67 -7.00 -3.18
C PRO A 56 19.57 -5.93 -3.41
N PHE A 57 19.94 -4.83 -4.06
CA PHE A 57 19.00 -3.77 -4.37
C PHE A 57 19.26 -3.07 -5.71
N THR A 58 18.21 -2.44 -6.23
CA THR A 58 18.26 -1.51 -7.35
C THR A 58 17.63 -0.19 -6.90
N PHE A 59 18.19 0.92 -7.36
CA PHE A 59 17.67 2.26 -7.04
C PHE A 59 17.25 2.98 -8.31
N ILE A 60 16.00 3.45 -8.37
CA ILE A 60 15.45 4.26 -9.44
C ILE A 60 15.10 5.63 -8.87
N ARG A 61 15.55 6.70 -9.52
CA ARG A 61 15.17 8.07 -9.18
C ARG A 61 14.25 8.62 -10.26
N ASN A 62 13.04 9.00 -9.88
CA ASN A 62 12.11 9.68 -10.75
C ASN A 62 12.49 11.17 -10.90
N LYS A 63 12.11 11.76 -12.04
CA LYS A 63 12.37 13.19 -12.34
C LYS A 63 11.34 14.12 -11.70
N SER A 64 10.28 13.58 -11.13
CA SER A 64 9.22 14.28 -10.40
C SER A 64 8.53 13.30 -9.46
N ASN A 65 7.75 13.81 -8.51
CA ASN A 65 6.90 12.96 -7.70
C ASN A 65 5.75 12.40 -8.55
N LEU A 66 5.82 11.13 -8.92
CA LEU A 66 4.83 10.43 -9.74
C LEU A 66 3.66 9.84 -8.92
N GLY A 67 3.72 9.94 -7.60
CA GLY A 67 2.77 9.30 -6.69
C GLY A 67 3.08 7.83 -6.44
N VAL A 68 2.38 7.26 -5.44
CA VAL A 68 2.64 5.89 -4.98
C VAL A 68 2.16 4.85 -6.00
N ALA A 69 1.04 5.11 -6.68
CA ALA A 69 0.47 4.17 -7.65
C ALA A 69 1.43 3.94 -8.85
N THR A 70 1.93 5.03 -9.45
CA THR A 70 2.89 4.94 -10.56
C THR A 70 4.20 4.29 -10.13
N ALA A 71 4.73 4.67 -8.97
CA ALA A 71 5.98 4.08 -8.47
C ALA A 71 5.82 2.57 -8.18
N ASN A 72 4.71 2.14 -7.59
CA ASN A 72 4.43 0.71 -7.42
C ASN A 72 4.30 -0.02 -8.77
N ASN A 73 3.72 0.60 -9.79
CA ASN A 73 3.67 0.05 -11.14
C ASN A 73 5.07 -0.09 -11.77
N GLN A 74 5.98 0.88 -11.56
CA GLN A 74 7.39 0.73 -11.94
C GLN A 74 8.02 -0.51 -11.28
N GLY A 75 7.65 -0.80 -10.04
CA GLY A 75 8.05 -2.03 -9.35
C GLY A 75 7.53 -3.30 -10.01
N LEU A 76 6.26 -3.31 -10.43
CA LEU A 76 5.69 -4.41 -11.19
C LEU A 76 6.39 -4.58 -12.56
N ASP A 77 6.68 -3.49 -13.25
CA ASP A 77 7.36 -3.50 -14.55
C ASP A 77 8.81 -4.00 -14.44
N PHE A 78 9.44 -3.80 -13.27
CA PHE A 78 10.79 -4.30 -12.99
C PHE A 78 10.81 -5.80 -12.68
N PHE A 79 9.89 -6.29 -11.84
CA PHE A 79 9.95 -7.67 -11.36
C PHE A 79 9.16 -8.68 -12.21
N LEU A 80 8.00 -8.32 -12.77
CA LEU A 80 7.13 -9.28 -13.48
C LEU A 80 7.71 -9.84 -14.78
N PRO A 81 8.59 -9.16 -15.54
CA PRO A 81 9.24 -9.74 -16.70
C PRO A 81 10.21 -10.89 -16.36
N ASP A 82 10.87 -10.83 -15.20
CA ASP A 82 11.80 -11.87 -14.74
C ASP A 82 11.03 -12.96 -13.95
N GLU A 83 10.82 -14.10 -14.58
CA GLU A 83 10.07 -15.24 -14.01
C GLU A 83 10.73 -15.88 -12.78
N SER A 84 12.00 -15.55 -12.49
CA SER A 84 12.65 -15.97 -11.27
C SER A 84 12.00 -15.35 -10.02
N PHE A 85 11.43 -14.16 -10.12
CA PHE A 85 10.66 -13.53 -9.05
C PHE A 85 9.25 -14.11 -8.97
N THR A 86 9.04 -15.03 -8.05
CA THR A 86 7.77 -15.74 -7.87
C THR A 86 6.72 -14.91 -7.14
N HIS A 87 7.14 -13.88 -6.40
CA HIS A 87 6.29 -12.99 -5.63
C HIS A 87 6.80 -11.56 -5.67
N VAL A 88 5.87 -10.60 -5.64
CA VAL A 88 6.15 -9.18 -5.40
C VAL A 88 5.59 -8.78 -4.05
N LEU A 89 6.41 -8.18 -3.21
CA LEU A 89 6.03 -7.58 -1.93
C LEU A 89 6.07 -6.06 -2.06
N PHE A 90 4.92 -5.42 -1.96
CA PHE A 90 4.87 -3.99 -1.69
C PHE A 90 5.17 -3.78 -0.21
N LEU A 91 6.18 -3.00 0.11
CA LEU A 91 6.59 -2.73 1.48
C LEU A 91 7.04 -1.28 1.63
N ASN A 92 6.28 -0.50 2.39
CA ASN A 92 6.64 0.89 2.64
C ASN A 92 7.93 1.01 3.46
N ASN A 93 8.65 2.11 3.26
CA ASN A 93 9.90 2.40 3.98
C ASN A 93 9.71 2.90 5.43
N ASP A 94 8.47 3.19 5.84
CA ASP A 94 8.09 3.52 7.21
C ASP A 94 7.61 2.30 8.02
N ILE A 95 7.96 1.10 7.52
CA ILE A 95 7.69 -0.19 8.17
C ILE A 95 8.97 -0.74 8.80
N GLU A 96 8.84 -1.23 10.03
CA GLU A 96 9.88 -2.03 10.69
C GLU A 96 9.37 -3.45 10.96
N VAL A 97 10.24 -4.43 10.70
CA VAL A 97 9.93 -5.86 10.79
C VAL A 97 11.04 -6.63 11.51
N ASN A 98 10.69 -7.78 12.08
CA ASN A 98 11.67 -8.68 12.68
C ASN A 98 12.47 -9.48 11.62
N ALA A 99 13.52 -10.15 12.05
CA ALA A 99 14.45 -10.89 11.17
C ALA A 99 13.80 -12.09 10.44
N ASP A 100 12.69 -12.62 10.93
CA ASP A 100 12.00 -13.78 10.36
C ASP A 100 10.82 -13.40 9.47
N PHE A 101 10.58 -12.11 9.26
CA PHE A 101 9.38 -11.61 8.57
C PHE A 101 9.20 -12.17 7.17
N LEU A 102 10.25 -12.15 6.33
CA LEU A 102 10.18 -12.70 4.98
C LEU A 102 10.14 -14.24 4.99
N GLN A 103 10.87 -14.89 5.92
CA GLN A 103 10.85 -16.34 6.05
C GLN A 103 9.45 -16.85 6.42
N GLN A 104 8.79 -16.22 7.40
CA GLN A 104 7.44 -16.60 7.82
C GLN A 104 6.42 -16.43 6.70
N GLN A 105 6.53 -15.38 5.88
CA GLN A 105 5.68 -15.23 4.70
C GLN A 105 5.92 -16.33 3.67
N ALA A 106 7.19 -16.66 3.40
CA ALA A 106 7.57 -17.73 2.48
C ALA A 106 7.02 -19.07 2.96
N ASP A 107 7.15 -19.39 4.24
CA ASP A 107 6.67 -20.65 4.83
C ASP A 107 5.14 -20.78 4.70
N ILE A 108 4.39 -19.71 5.02
CA ILE A 108 2.92 -19.71 4.88
C ILE A 108 2.50 -19.90 3.43
N LEU A 109 3.11 -19.16 2.49
CA LEU A 109 2.76 -19.22 1.07
C LEU A 109 3.12 -20.56 0.44
N ASN A 110 4.26 -21.16 0.79
CA ASN A 110 4.66 -22.48 0.34
C ASN A 110 3.72 -23.58 0.87
N ALA A 111 3.31 -23.49 2.13
CA ALA A 111 2.39 -24.45 2.76
C ALA A 111 0.92 -24.30 2.28
N ASN A 112 0.57 -23.15 1.67
CA ASN A 112 -0.79 -22.81 1.26
C ASN A 112 -0.85 -22.35 -0.21
N PRO A 113 -0.71 -23.26 -1.19
CA PRO A 113 -0.66 -22.89 -2.61
C PRO A 113 -1.90 -22.15 -3.14
N HIS A 114 -3.03 -22.23 -2.43
CA HIS A 114 -4.27 -21.53 -2.77
C HIS A 114 -4.29 -20.05 -2.36
N VAL A 115 -3.30 -19.59 -1.60
CA VAL A 115 -3.12 -18.20 -1.20
C VAL A 115 -2.36 -17.48 -2.32
N ASP A 116 -2.97 -16.47 -2.95
CA ASP A 116 -2.32 -15.72 -4.02
C ASP A 116 -1.74 -14.40 -3.51
N ALA A 117 -2.32 -13.84 -2.45
CA ALA A 117 -1.80 -12.66 -1.79
C ALA A 117 -1.94 -12.78 -0.27
N LEU A 118 -0.94 -12.27 0.46
CA LEU A 118 -0.88 -12.35 1.93
C LEU A 118 -0.55 -10.99 2.52
N ALA A 119 -1.33 -10.59 3.53
CA ALA A 119 -1.07 -9.40 4.33
C ALA A 119 -0.87 -9.76 5.79
N PRO A 120 0.18 -9.24 6.44
CA PRO A 120 0.43 -9.43 7.86
C PRO A 120 -0.41 -8.47 8.70
N LYS A 121 -0.40 -8.69 10.04
CA LYS A 121 -0.90 -7.75 11.02
C LYS A 121 0.00 -6.53 11.09
N SER A 122 -0.59 -5.34 11.08
CA SER A 122 0.14 -4.10 11.27
C SER A 122 -0.24 -3.43 12.59
N PHE A 123 0.77 -3.09 13.38
CA PHE A 123 0.63 -2.31 14.61
C PHE A 123 1.07 -0.86 14.39
N TYR A 124 0.53 0.05 15.19
CA TYR A 124 1.09 1.40 15.31
C TYR A 124 2.48 1.31 15.93
N TYR A 125 3.44 2.03 15.35
CA TYR A 125 4.81 2.11 15.87
C TYR A 125 4.84 2.74 17.27
N ASP A 126 4.18 3.88 17.44
CA ASP A 126 4.16 4.66 18.67
C ASP A 126 3.27 4.06 19.78
N THR A 127 2.52 3.02 19.47
CA THR A 127 1.62 2.36 20.42
C THR A 127 1.69 0.85 20.22
N PRO A 128 2.75 0.20 20.69
CA PRO A 128 2.95 -1.23 20.55
C PRO A 128 1.76 -2.06 21.04
N GLY A 129 1.38 -3.08 20.28
CA GLY A 129 0.22 -3.93 20.58
C GLY A 129 -1.14 -3.38 20.15
N LYS A 130 -1.21 -2.12 19.68
CA LYS A 130 -2.44 -1.55 19.13
C LYS A 130 -2.51 -1.80 17.62
N PRO A 131 -3.47 -2.59 17.12
CA PRO A 131 -3.57 -2.86 15.70
C PRO A 131 -3.98 -1.61 14.91
N TRP A 132 -3.29 -1.37 13.81
CA TRP A 132 -3.73 -0.46 12.75
C TRP A 132 -4.50 -1.24 11.68
N TYR A 133 -4.00 -2.43 11.31
CA TYR A 133 -4.65 -3.33 10.37
C TYR A 133 -4.58 -4.77 10.90
N ALA A 134 -5.73 -5.44 10.95
CA ALA A 134 -5.88 -6.83 11.35
C ALA A 134 -6.92 -7.53 10.44
N GLY A 135 -6.68 -7.44 9.12
CA GLY A 135 -7.62 -7.83 8.09
C GLY A 135 -8.53 -6.70 7.64
N GLY A 136 -9.17 -6.85 6.48
CA GLY A 136 -10.00 -5.79 5.93
C GLY A 136 -11.04 -6.23 4.90
N LYS A 137 -11.99 -5.36 4.65
CA LYS A 137 -13.04 -5.52 3.62
C LYS A 137 -13.22 -4.26 2.79
N LEU A 138 -13.55 -4.44 1.52
CA LEU A 138 -14.03 -3.37 0.65
C LEU A 138 -15.46 -2.98 1.02
N SER A 139 -15.76 -1.69 0.96
CA SER A 139 -17.10 -1.15 1.16
C SER A 139 -17.73 -0.74 -0.17
N TYR A 140 -18.60 -1.58 -0.71
CA TYR A 140 -19.25 -1.33 -2.00
C TYR A 140 -20.34 -0.26 -1.98
N LEU A 141 -20.87 0.10 -0.81
CA LEU A 141 -21.90 1.14 -0.66
C LEU A 141 -21.29 2.51 -0.38
N LYS A 142 -20.28 2.54 0.51
CA LYS A 142 -19.65 3.80 0.92
C LYS A 142 -18.40 4.14 0.14
N GLY A 143 -17.87 3.18 -0.67
CA GLY A 143 -16.54 3.25 -1.25
C GLY A 143 -15.45 3.11 -0.19
N GLY A 144 -14.21 2.88 -0.65
CA GLY A 144 -13.07 2.72 0.24
C GLY A 144 -13.02 1.35 0.93
N CYS A 145 -12.33 1.29 2.03
CA CYS A 145 -12.07 0.07 2.78
C CYS A 145 -12.43 0.20 4.25
N ARG A 146 -12.53 -0.94 4.92
CA ARG A 146 -12.67 -1.03 6.37
C ARG A 146 -11.59 -1.93 6.93
N HIS A 147 -10.71 -1.38 7.76
CA HIS A 147 -9.77 -2.16 8.54
C HIS A 147 -10.47 -2.82 9.72
N PHE A 148 -10.23 -4.12 9.91
CA PHE A 148 -10.58 -4.78 11.15
C PHE A 148 -9.50 -4.48 12.19
N GLY A 149 -9.87 -4.49 13.46
CA GLY A 149 -8.94 -4.20 14.55
C GLY A 149 -8.48 -2.74 14.68
N HIS A 150 -8.81 -1.86 13.73
CA HIS A 150 -8.40 -0.45 13.79
C HIS A 150 -8.79 0.19 15.12
N ASN A 151 -7.81 0.54 15.95
CA ASN A 151 -7.98 1.06 17.31
C ASN A 151 -8.82 0.15 18.25
N LYS A 152 -8.94 -1.14 17.96
CA LYS A 152 -9.72 -2.12 18.72
C LYS A 152 -8.91 -3.41 18.87
N PRO A 153 -9.23 -4.26 19.87
CA PRO A 153 -8.60 -5.57 19.96
C PRO A 153 -8.79 -6.37 18.67
N ASP A 154 -7.73 -7.07 18.27
CA ASP A 154 -7.79 -8.00 17.16
C ASP A 154 -8.68 -9.19 17.52
N ARG A 155 -9.67 -9.48 16.69
CA ARG A 155 -10.59 -10.61 16.85
C ARG A 155 -10.26 -11.79 15.95
N LEU A 156 -9.39 -11.59 14.96
CA LEU A 156 -8.98 -12.63 14.01
C LEU A 156 -7.65 -13.24 14.46
N THR A 157 -7.68 -14.05 15.53
CA THR A 157 -6.49 -14.61 16.18
C THR A 157 -6.46 -16.12 16.25
N LYS A 158 -7.58 -16.80 15.93
CA LYS A 158 -7.72 -18.26 16.12
C LYS A 158 -7.14 -19.08 14.96
N ASN A 159 -7.25 -18.59 13.73
CA ASN A 159 -6.78 -19.28 12.55
C ASN A 159 -5.50 -18.63 12.02
N LEU A 160 -4.68 -19.43 11.34
CA LEU A 160 -3.47 -18.93 10.67
C LEU A 160 -3.79 -17.97 9.52
N LEU A 161 -4.88 -18.22 8.79
CA LEU A 161 -5.29 -17.48 7.60
C LEU A 161 -6.77 -17.10 7.65
N TYR A 162 -7.06 -15.87 7.23
CA TYR A 162 -8.42 -15.36 7.06
C TYR A 162 -8.57 -14.75 5.67
N PRO A 163 -9.58 -15.15 4.86
CA PRO A 163 -9.83 -14.49 3.58
C PRO A 163 -10.26 -13.04 3.81
N VAL A 164 -9.70 -12.14 3.00
CA VAL A 164 -9.97 -10.71 3.05
C VAL A 164 -10.24 -10.15 1.66
N ASP A 165 -10.97 -9.05 1.58
CA ASP A 165 -11.20 -8.33 0.33
C ASP A 165 -10.26 -7.14 0.16
N TYR A 166 -9.62 -6.72 1.23
CA TYR A 166 -8.79 -5.55 1.28
C TYR A 166 -7.56 -5.79 2.15
N ALA A 167 -6.43 -5.35 1.65
CA ALA A 167 -5.16 -5.25 2.37
C ALA A 167 -4.43 -3.98 1.93
N PRO A 168 -3.80 -3.21 2.85
CA PRO A 168 -3.03 -2.04 2.49
C PRO A 168 -1.73 -2.44 1.78
N THR A 169 -1.36 -1.72 0.74
CA THR A 169 -0.11 -1.95 0.00
C THR A 169 1.15 -1.52 0.78
N CYS A 170 0.99 -0.99 1.97
CA CYS A 170 2.13 -0.77 2.86
C CYS A 170 2.86 -2.06 3.24
N SER A 171 2.16 -3.22 3.23
CA SER A 171 2.76 -4.55 3.28
C SER A 171 1.79 -5.58 2.70
N LEU A 172 1.94 -5.88 1.42
CA LEU A 172 1.15 -6.87 0.70
C LEU A 172 2.06 -7.66 -0.24
N ILE A 173 2.22 -8.96 0.02
CA ILE A 173 2.91 -9.87 -0.90
C ILE A 173 1.90 -10.54 -1.83
N VAL A 174 2.19 -10.56 -3.13
CA VAL A 174 1.31 -11.12 -4.16
C VAL A 174 2.13 -12.03 -5.08
N LYS A 175 1.60 -13.16 -5.49
CA LYS A 175 2.20 -14.01 -6.52
C LYS A 175 2.39 -13.26 -7.83
N SER A 176 3.58 -13.36 -8.42
CA SER A 176 3.92 -12.67 -9.67
C SER A 176 3.11 -13.19 -10.84
N ARG A 177 2.91 -14.51 -10.95
CA ARG A 177 2.24 -15.13 -12.10
C ARG A 177 0.80 -14.65 -12.27
N PRO A 178 -0.12 -14.70 -11.27
CA PRO A 178 -1.47 -14.16 -11.44
C PRO A 178 -1.49 -12.66 -11.72
N LEU A 179 -0.56 -11.87 -11.16
CA LEU A 179 -0.44 -10.44 -11.50
C LEU A 179 -0.05 -10.23 -12.97
N LYS A 180 0.94 -10.98 -13.47
CA LYS A 180 1.41 -10.92 -14.86
C LYS A 180 0.30 -11.33 -15.83
N GLU A 181 -0.37 -12.46 -15.57
CA GLU A 181 -1.44 -13.00 -16.43
C GLU A 181 -2.68 -12.08 -16.47
N SER A 182 -3.04 -11.46 -15.35
CA SER A 182 -4.18 -10.54 -15.28
C SER A 182 -3.91 -9.15 -15.86
N GLY A 183 -2.65 -8.74 -15.97
CA GLY A 183 -2.27 -7.39 -16.39
C GLY A 183 -2.69 -6.28 -15.41
N ILE A 184 -3.06 -6.63 -14.18
CA ILE A 184 -3.52 -5.66 -13.18
C ILE A 184 -2.41 -4.68 -12.83
N ARG A 185 -2.79 -3.40 -12.78
CA ARG A 185 -1.95 -2.27 -12.36
C ARG A 185 -2.71 -1.39 -11.39
N MET A 186 -2.00 -0.66 -10.56
CA MET A 186 -2.59 0.42 -9.77
C MET A 186 -3.02 1.57 -10.69
N TRP A 187 -4.10 2.25 -10.35
CA TRP A 187 -4.58 3.38 -11.14
C TRP A 187 -3.71 4.61 -10.87
N GLU A 188 -2.83 4.95 -11.80
CA GLU A 188 -1.83 6.03 -11.66
C GLU A 188 -2.45 7.42 -11.48
N GLU A 189 -3.64 7.63 -12.04
CA GLU A 189 -4.39 8.87 -11.89
C GLU A 189 -4.87 9.15 -10.45
N LEU A 190 -4.76 8.18 -9.54
CA LEU A 190 -5.07 8.39 -8.12
C LEU A 190 -3.95 9.13 -7.39
N PHE A 191 -2.72 8.97 -7.83
CA PHE A 191 -1.53 9.55 -7.23
C PHE A 191 -1.21 8.97 -5.84
N VAL A 192 -2.11 9.16 -4.87
CA VAL A 192 -2.03 8.65 -3.49
C VAL A 192 -3.43 8.48 -2.92
N TYR A 193 -3.61 7.55 -1.99
CA TYR A 193 -4.88 7.13 -1.40
C TYR A 193 -5.85 6.50 -2.41
N TYR A 194 -6.61 5.51 -1.98
CA TYR A 194 -7.48 4.66 -2.78
C TYR A 194 -6.76 3.76 -3.80
N ASP A 195 -5.46 3.94 -4.01
CA ASP A 195 -4.64 3.09 -4.87
C ASP A 195 -4.68 1.63 -4.39
N ASP A 196 -4.48 1.39 -3.09
CA ASP A 196 -4.62 0.09 -2.43
C ASP A 196 -6.05 -0.48 -2.51
N THR A 197 -7.04 0.38 -2.29
CA THR A 197 -8.46 0.00 -2.32
C THR A 197 -8.87 -0.49 -3.71
N ILE A 198 -8.48 0.25 -4.75
CA ILE A 198 -8.78 -0.10 -6.13
C ILE A 198 -7.94 -1.28 -6.59
N PHE A 199 -6.67 -1.34 -6.21
CA PHE A 199 -5.82 -2.50 -6.52
C PHE A 199 -6.43 -3.79 -5.94
N CYS A 200 -6.85 -3.80 -4.68
CA CYS A 200 -7.54 -4.95 -4.07
C CYS A 200 -8.88 -5.28 -4.77
N LEU A 201 -9.61 -4.27 -5.23
CA LEU A 201 -10.84 -4.49 -6.01
C LEU A 201 -10.54 -5.21 -7.34
N GLU A 202 -9.51 -4.79 -8.06
CA GLU A 202 -9.10 -5.41 -9.31
C GLU A 202 -8.54 -6.83 -9.09
N LEU A 203 -7.71 -7.04 -8.05
CA LEU A 203 -7.27 -8.38 -7.64
C LEU A 203 -8.46 -9.31 -7.40
N LYS A 204 -9.45 -8.84 -6.64
CA LYS A 204 -10.66 -9.62 -6.35
C LYS A 204 -11.47 -9.95 -7.61
N LYS A 205 -11.64 -8.99 -8.53
CA LYS A 205 -12.33 -9.22 -9.82
C LYS A 205 -11.63 -10.27 -10.69
N ALA A 206 -10.30 -10.31 -10.62
CA ALA A 206 -9.50 -11.32 -11.33
C ALA A 206 -9.46 -12.69 -10.62
N GLY A 207 -10.14 -12.84 -9.48
CA GLY A 207 -10.18 -14.09 -8.73
C GLY A 207 -8.91 -14.36 -7.90
N ILE A 208 -8.02 -13.38 -7.76
CA ILE A 208 -6.80 -13.47 -6.94
C ILE A 208 -7.21 -13.48 -5.46
N LYS A 209 -6.87 -14.59 -4.77
CA LYS A 209 -7.32 -14.86 -3.40
C LYS A 209 -6.39 -14.23 -2.39
N MET A 210 -6.89 -13.22 -1.68
CA MET A 210 -6.15 -12.50 -0.65
C MET A 210 -6.47 -13.03 0.74
N TYR A 211 -5.44 -13.15 1.58
CA TYR A 211 -5.56 -13.58 2.96
C TYR A 211 -4.82 -12.64 3.91
N TYR A 212 -5.31 -12.55 5.11
CA TYR A 212 -4.67 -11.93 6.27
C TYR A 212 -4.15 -13.01 7.19
N THR A 213 -2.96 -12.81 7.75
CA THR A 213 -2.41 -13.65 8.82
C THR A 213 -2.18 -12.83 10.10
N PRO A 214 -2.66 -13.31 11.27
CA PRO A 214 -2.38 -12.68 12.55
C PRO A 214 -1.01 -13.05 13.14
N THR A 215 -0.33 -14.05 12.58
CA THR A 215 0.91 -14.61 13.16
C THR A 215 2.16 -13.83 12.75
N ILE A 216 2.11 -13.16 11.59
CA ILE A 216 3.16 -12.26 11.13
C ILE A 216 2.72 -10.83 11.43
N HIS A 217 3.61 -10.02 11.98
CA HIS A 217 3.30 -8.64 12.30
C HIS A 217 4.46 -7.69 12.01
N LEU A 218 4.09 -6.45 11.82
CA LEU A 218 4.99 -5.34 11.54
C LEU A 218 4.60 -4.10 12.36
N GLN A 219 5.52 -3.16 12.44
CA GLN A 219 5.30 -1.84 13.05
C GLN A 219 5.30 -0.77 11.96
N HIS A 220 4.30 0.10 11.96
CA HIS A 220 4.08 1.11 10.92
C HIS A 220 4.12 2.51 11.52
N LYS A 221 5.04 3.36 11.05
CA LYS A 221 5.20 4.77 11.42
C LYS A 221 4.27 5.66 10.61
N ILE A 222 2.97 5.52 10.83
CA ILE A 222 1.91 6.03 9.99
C ILE A 222 1.99 7.54 9.78
N SER A 223 1.75 7.98 8.54
CA SER A 223 1.62 9.41 8.14
C SER A 223 2.91 10.23 8.25
N SER A 224 4.07 9.61 8.23
CA SER A 224 5.36 10.31 8.24
C SER A 224 5.53 11.31 7.08
N SER A 225 4.98 11.00 5.89
CA SER A 225 5.17 11.78 4.66
C SER A 225 3.99 12.66 4.23
N THR A 226 2.77 12.46 4.76
CA THR A 226 1.55 13.15 4.26
C THR A 226 1.01 14.24 5.20
N GLY A 227 1.64 14.45 6.35
CA GLY A 227 1.18 15.41 7.37
C GLY A 227 -0.09 14.97 8.12
N GLY A 228 -0.43 13.68 8.04
CA GLY A 228 -1.59 13.10 8.70
C GLY A 228 -2.90 13.21 7.90
N SER A 229 -3.92 12.44 8.34
CA SER A 229 -5.22 12.34 7.64
C SER A 229 -6.04 13.63 7.62
N ARG A 230 -5.67 14.65 8.42
CA ARG A 230 -6.35 15.95 8.50
C ARG A 230 -5.66 17.05 7.71
N SER A 231 -4.51 16.80 7.08
CA SER A 231 -3.85 17.78 6.23
C SER A 231 -4.71 18.12 5.01
N ASP A 232 -4.57 19.31 4.45
CA ASP A 232 -5.29 19.72 3.23
C ASP A 232 -4.96 18.82 2.06
N PHE A 233 -3.71 18.33 1.98
CA PHE A 233 -3.27 17.34 1.02
C PHE A 233 -4.10 16.04 1.15
N SER A 234 -4.14 15.45 2.33
CA SER A 234 -4.89 14.21 2.57
C SER A 234 -6.39 14.38 2.30
N ARG A 235 -6.98 15.49 2.76
CA ARG A 235 -8.39 15.79 2.55
C ARG A 235 -8.75 15.93 1.08
N TYR A 236 -7.89 16.63 0.30
CA TYR A 236 -8.07 16.77 -1.14
C TYR A 236 -8.09 15.40 -1.83
N TYR A 237 -7.03 14.60 -1.65
CA TYR A 237 -6.92 13.33 -2.36
C TYR A 237 -7.94 12.28 -1.90
N LEU A 238 -8.23 12.19 -0.61
CA LEU A 238 -9.26 11.28 -0.09
C LEU A 238 -10.63 11.61 -0.67
N THR A 239 -11.02 12.89 -0.71
CA THR A 239 -12.32 13.34 -1.25
C THR A 239 -12.37 13.16 -2.76
N ARG A 240 -11.33 13.62 -3.47
CA ARG A 240 -11.24 13.54 -4.93
C ARG A 240 -11.30 12.10 -5.39
N ASN A 241 -10.49 11.23 -4.80
CA ASN A 241 -10.38 9.84 -5.22
C ASN A 241 -11.62 9.02 -4.86
N TRP A 242 -12.29 9.35 -3.75
CA TRP A 242 -13.55 8.72 -3.39
C TRP A 242 -14.60 8.87 -4.49
N LEU A 243 -14.87 10.11 -4.93
CA LEU A 243 -15.81 10.37 -6.02
C LEU A 243 -15.30 9.83 -7.35
N TYR A 244 -14.02 10.05 -7.68
CA TYR A 244 -13.40 9.58 -8.91
C TYR A 244 -13.54 8.06 -9.08
N CYS A 245 -13.23 7.28 -8.04
CA CYS A 245 -13.38 5.83 -8.06
C CYS A 245 -14.85 5.41 -8.22
N GLY A 246 -15.78 6.07 -7.55
CA GLY A 246 -17.21 5.83 -7.71
C GLY A 246 -17.67 6.02 -9.16
N LEU A 247 -17.27 7.12 -9.79
CA LEU A 247 -17.60 7.43 -11.18
C LEU A 247 -16.95 6.45 -12.16
N LYS A 248 -15.64 6.22 -12.04
CA LYS A 248 -14.87 5.36 -12.94
C LYS A 248 -15.31 3.89 -12.86
N THR A 249 -15.65 3.40 -11.68
CA THR A 249 -16.20 2.05 -11.48
C THR A 249 -17.70 1.95 -11.81
N ARG A 250 -18.35 3.06 -12.16
CA ARG A 250 -19.81 3.17 -12.36
C ARG A 250 -20.62 2.74 -11.13
N ASN A 251 -20.04 2.88 -9.95
CA ASN A 251 -20.74 2.63 -8.70
C ASN A 251 -21.45 3.91 -8.22
N LEU A 252 -22.70 4.08 -8.68
CA LEU A 252 -23.49 5.28 -8.39
C LEU A 252 -23.75 5.46 -6.90
N ALA A 253 -23.84 4.39 -6.10
CA ALA A 253 -24.02 4.50 -4.65
C ALA A 253 -22.78 5.13 -3.98
N VAL A 254 -21.58 4.74 -4.42
CA VAL A 254 -20.31 5.34 -3.96
C VAL A 254 -20.23 6.80 -4.39
N ALA A 255 -20.52 7.10 -5.67
CA ALA A 255 -20.48 8.46 -6.17
C ALA A 255 -21.48 9.38 -5.44
N ALA A 256 -22.71 8.93 -5.24
CA ALA A 256 -23.73 9.69 -4.51
C ALA A 256 -23.33 9.90 -3.04
N SER A 257 -22.82 8.87 -2.35
CA SER A 257 -22.37 9.00 -0.96
C SER A 257 -21.18 9.97 -0.83
N ALA A 258 -20.24 9.95 -1.79
CA ALA A 258 -19.11 10.88 -1.83
C ALA A 258 -19.60 12.33 -1.96
N ILE A 259 -20.53 12.60 -2.87
CA ILE A 259 -21.09 13.95 -3.07
C ILE A 259 -21.86 14.40 -1.82
N VAL A 260 -22.85 13.61 -1.36
CA VAL A 260 -23.73 13.99 -0.25
C VAL A 260 -22.94 14.25 1.02
N LEU A 261 -22.04 13.32 1.40
CA LEU A 261 -21.28 13.48 2.64
C LEU A 261 -20.25 14.61 2.53
N THR A 262 -19.65 14.83 1.36
CA THR A 262 -18.71 15.93 1.18
C THR A 262 -19.42 17.28 1.22
N VAL A 263 -20.56 17.44 0.55
CA VAL A 263 -21.34 18.68 0.58
C VAL A 263 -21.83 18.98 2.00
N PHE A 264 -22.29 17.95 2.73
CA PHE A 264 -22.71 18.09 4.13
C PHE A 264 -21.55 18.54 5.04
N HIS A 265 -20.34 17.99 4.86
CA HIS A 265 -19.16 18.39 5.62
C HIS A 265 -18.60 19.75 5.15
N ALA A 266 -18.67 20.05 3.84
CA ALA A 266 -18.16 21.30 3.27
C ALA A 266 -18.97 22.54 3.66
N ALA A 267 -20.26 22.37 4.00
CA ALA A 267 -21.08 23.45 4.59
C ALA A 267 -20.47 24.01 5.89
N ALA A 268 -19.52 23.29 6.48
CA ALA A 268 -18.79 23.65 7.70
C ALA A 268 -17.39 24.27 7.48
N ARG A 269 -17.04 24.86 6.28
CA ARG A 269 -15.83 25.70 6.05
C ARG A 269 -14.68 25.17 5.17
N HIS A 270 -14.87 24.20 4.27
CA HIS A 270 -13.69 23.64 3.58
C HIS A 270 -13.73 23.76 2.04
N LYS A 271 -13.10 24.82 1.50
CA LYS A 271 -12.95 25.04 0.04
C LYS A 271 -12.17 23.94 -0.67
N ILE A 272 -11.31 23.20 0.07
CA ILE A 272 -10.45 22.16 -0.51
C ILE A 272 -11.25 20.94 -1.00
N GLU A 273 -12.28 20.53 -0.23
CA GLU A 273 -13.11 19.40 -0.63
C GLU A 273 -14.01 19.75 -1.82
N LEU A 274 -14.49 20.99 -1.92
CA LEU A 274 -15.27 21.43 -3.09
C LEU A 274 -14.40 21.42 -4.36
N ARG A 275 -13.13 21.86 -4.25
CA ARG A 275 -12.15 21.73 -5.33
C ARG A 275 -11.94 20.26 -5.70
N ALA A 276 -11.77 19.39 -4.72
CA ALA A 276 -11.60 17.96 -4.91
C ALA A 276 -12.77 17.30 -5.65
N LEU A 277 -14.03 17.65 -5.28
CA LEU A 277 -15.24 17.19 -5.98
C LEU A 277 -15.27 17.67 -7.43
N ARG A 278 -14.99 18.95 -7.68
CA ARG A 278 -14.95 19.51 -9.03
C ARG A 278 -13.93 18.78 -9.89
N ASP A 279 -12.72 18.58 -9.37
CA ASP A 279 -11.64 17.94 -10.11
C ASP A 279 -11.93 16.44 -10.38
N ALA A 280 -12.64 15.76 -9.46
CA ALA A 280 -13.14 14.40 -9.69
C ALA A 280 -14.21 14.35 -10.79
N LEU A 281 -15.20 15.29 -10.77
CA LEU A 281 -16.26 15.37 -11.79
C LEU A 281 -15.67 15.63 -13.19
N LEU A 282 -14.62 16.44 -13.27
CA LEU A 282 -13.91 16.71 -14.51
C LEU A 282 -12.95 15.57 -14.92
N MET A 283 -12.92 14.49 -14.16
CA MET A 283 -12.03 13.34 -14.37
C MET A 283 -10.55 13.75 -14.54
N LYS A 284 -10.14 14.84 -13.90
CA LYS A 284 -8.75 15.32 -13.95
C LYS A 284 -7.84 14.30 -13.29
N ARG A 285 -6.71 14.00 -13.92
CA ARG A 285 -5.64 13.24 -13.27
C ARG A 285 -5.13 14.02 -12.06
N ALA A 286 -4.83 13.30 -10.99
CA ALA A 286 -4.14 13.87 -9.87
C ALA A 286 -2.69 14.13 -10.25
N VAL A 287 -2.21 15.32 -9.98
CA VAL A 287 -0.81 15.73 -10.15
C VAL A 287 -0.29 16.30 -8.84
N ALA A 288 1.02 16.16 -8.65
CA ALA A 288 1.69 16.63 -7.45
C ALA A 288 1.54 18.15 -7.26
#